data_4e59ec37e6a68bf967b4380aa10228c6
#
_entry.id   4e59ec37e6a68bf967b4380aa10228c6
#
_cell.length_a   1.000
_cell.length_b   1.000
_cell.length_c   1.000
_cell.angle_alpha   90.00
_cell.angle_beta   90.00
_cell.angle_gamma   90.00
#
_symmetry.space_group_name_H-M   'P 1'
#
loop_
_entity.id
_entity.type
_entity.pdbx_description
1 polymer ?
#
loop_
_entity_poly.entity_id
_entity_poly.type
_entity_poly.pdbx_seq_one_letter_code
_entity_poly.pdbx_strand_id
1 'polypeptide(L)' 'MSLEKKLEQILDSTEMAYSEAYSARENLPDYRANESSNTMMSQAESYMDDAIGDLQDLLEKLRNLL' A
#
# COMPACT_ATOMS: atom_id res chain seq x y z
N MET A 1 -11.59 20.70 -16.68
CA MET A 1 -10.94 19.40 -16.51
C MET A 1 -12.00 18.32 -16.45
N SER A 2 -11.85 17.25 -17.21
CA SER A 2 -12.84 16.19 -17.28
C SER A 2 -12.78 15.30 -16.04
N LEU A 3 -13.86 14.58 -15.77
CA LEU A 3 -13.90 13.60 -14.69
C LEU A 3 -12.89 12.48 -14.93
N GLU A 4 -12.73 12.07 -16.19
CA GLU A 4 -11.76 11.03 -16.53
C GLU A 4 -10.34 11.44 -16.14
N LYS A 5 -9.99 12.70 -16.41
CA LYS A 5 -8.66 13.20 -16.08
C LYS A 5 -8.43 13.24 -14.57
N LYS A 6 -9.45 13.62 -13.80
CA LYS A 6 -9.39 13.61 -12.35
C LYS A 6 -9.24 12.18 -11.84
N LEU A 7 -9.96 11.26 -12.44
CA LEU A 7 -9.89 9.85 -12.04
C LEU A 7 -8.50 9.28 -12.33
N GLU A 8 -7.90 9.64 -13.46
CA GLU A 8 -6.54 9.24 -13.78
C GLU A 8 -5.55 9.75 -12.74
N GLN A 9 -5.71 10.99 -12.30
CA GLN A 9 -4.85 11.56 -11.25
C GLN A 9 -5.01 10.83 -9.92
N ILE A 10 -6.25 10.48 -9.57
CA ILE A 10 -6.52 9.68 -8.36
C ILE A 10 -5.86 8.30 -8.48
N LEU A 11 -5.97 7.69 -9.64
CA LEU A 11 -5.37 6.39 -9.90
C LEU A 11 -3.84 6.45 -9.75
N ASP A 12 -3.22 7.47 -10.34
CA ASP A 12 -1.76 7.64 -10.23
C ASP A 12 -1.33 7.82 -8.77
N SER A 13 -2.05 8.65 -8.01
CA SER A 13 -1.74 8.86 -6.60
C SER A 13 -1.90 7.57 -5.79
N THR A 14 -2.91 6.78 -6.10
CA THR A 14 -3.15 5.51 -5.43
C THR A 14 -2.05 4.49 -5.76
N GLU A 15 -1.59 4.47 -7.01
CA GLU A 15 -0.47 3.62 -7.41
C GLU A 15 0.81 3.97 -6.66
N MET A 16 1.07 5.26 -6.48
CA MET A 16 2.21 5.72 -5.71
C MET A 16 2.11 5.29 -4.25
N ALA A 17 0.94 5.42 -3.66
CA ALA A 17 0.69 4.98 -2.29
C ALA A 17 0.91 3.48 -2.14
N TYR A 18 0.43 2.70 -3.09
CA TYR A 18 0.64 1.26 -3.11
C TYR A 18 2.13 0.92 -3.16
N SER A 19 2.86 1.59 -4.05
CA SER A 19 4.29 1.35 -4.23
C SER A 19 5.07 1.68 -2.96
N GLU A 20 4.75 2.78 -2.30
CA GLU A 20 5.39 3.19 -1.06
C GLU A 20 5.08 2.21 0.08
N ALA A 21 3.83 1.79 0.18
CA ALA A 21 3.43 0.83 1.20
C ALA A 21 4.12 -0.51 1.00
N TYR A 22 4.21 -0.96 -0.25
CA TYR A 22 4.86 -2.21 -0.59
C TYR A 22 6.35 -2.17 -0.23
N SER A 23 7.02 -1.06 -0.57
CA SER A 23 8.44 -0.90 -0.24
C SER A 23 8.68 -0.88 1.26
N ALA A 24 7.83 -0.18 2.00
CA ALA A 24 7.94 -0.15 3.46
C ALA A 24 7.76 -1.55 4.05
N ARG A 25 6.81 -2.31 3.51
CA ARG A 25 6.56 -3.67 3.96
C ARG A 25 7.76 -4.58 3.69
N GLU A 26 8.39 -4.45 2.53
CA GLU A 26 9.55 -5.25 2.18
C GLU A 26 10.78 -4.95 3.04
N ASN A 27 10.90 -3.71 3.50
CA ASN A 27 12.01 -3.31 4.37
C ASN A 27 11.80 -3.69 5.82
N LEU A 28 10.59 -4.10 6.19
CA LEU A 28 10.27 -4.41 7.57
C LEU A 28 11.13 -5.53 8.17
N PRO A 29 11.43 -6.63 7.45
CA PRO A 29 12.28 -7.68 8.01
C PRO A 29 13.66 -7.19 8.42
N ASP A 30 14.23 -6.22 7.71
CA ASP A 30 15.54 -5.66 8.04
C ASP A 30 15.52 -4.94 9.38
N TYR A 31 14.43 -4.23 9.66
CA TYR A 31 14.26 -3.56 10.95
C TYR A 31 14.06 -4.56 12.08
N ARG A 32 13.36 -5.66 11.80
CA ARG A 32 13.08 -6.70 12.79
C ARG A 32 14.33 -7.49 13.18
N ALA A 33 15.31 -7.56 12.31
CA ALA A 33 16.49 -8.39 12.52
C ALA A 33 17.23 -8.05 13.82
N ASN A 34 17.09 -6.82 14.30
CA ASN A 34 17.79 -6.33 15.47
C ASN A 34 16.90 -6.28 16.73
N GLU A 35 15.67 -6.79 16.65
CA GLU A 35 14.73 -6.70 17.75
C GLU A 35 14.67 -8.01 18.53
N SER A 36 14.66 -7.90 19.85
CA SER A 36 14.51 -9.06 20.71
C SER A 36 13.04 -9.44 20.88
N SER A 37 12.13 -8.51 20.70
CA SER A 37 10.69 -8.75 20.77
C SER A 37 10.04 -8.19 19.50
N ASN A 38 9.26 -9.03 18.85
CA ASN A 38 8.71 -8.70 17.56
C ASN A 38 7.20 -8.46 17.56
N THR A 39 6.58 -8.39 18.75
CA THR A 39 5.12 -8.26 18.81
C THR A 39 4.62 -7.03 18.06
N MET A 40 5.22 -5.88 18.35
CA MET A 40 4.84 -4.63 17.68
C MET A 40 5.12 -4.71 16.18
N MET A 41 6.28 -5.25 15.81
CA MET A 41 6.65 -5.36 14.41
C MET A 41 5.78 -6.36 13.66
N SER A 42 5.38 -7.43 14.33
CA SER A 42 4.47 -8.42 13.73
C SER A 42 3.09 -7.82 13.48
N GLN A 43 2.60 -7.00 14.41
CA GLN A 43 1.34 -6.28 14.22
C GLN A 43 1.44 -5.28 13.07
N ALA A 44 2.56 -4.55 13.00
CA ALA A 44 2.79 -3.61 11.89
C ALA A 44 2.79 -4.33 10.55
N GLU A 45 3.43 -5.48 10.49
CA GLU A 45 3.46 -6.31 9.29
C GLU A 45 2.06 -6.71 8.86
N SER A 46 1.24 -7.16 9.79
CA SER A 46 -0.13 -7.56 9.52
C SER A 46 -0.96 -6.39 9.01
N TYR A 47 -0.84 -5.22 9.65
CA TYR A 47 -1.57 -4.04 9.23
C TYR A 47 -1.14 -3.57 7.84
N MET A 48 0.16 -3.64 7.56
CA MET A 48 0.68 -3.28 6.24
C MET A 48 0.16 -4.22 5.16
N ASP A 49 0.15 -5.52 5.43
CA ASP A 49 -0.36 -6.50 4.48
C ASP A 49 -1.85 -6.26 4.18
N ASP A 50 -2.63 -5.95 5.21
CA ASP A 50 -4.05 -5.62 5.03
C ASP A 50 -4.23 -4.36 4.19
N ALA A 51 -3.45 -3.32 4.47
CA ALA A 51 -3.53 -2.06 3.74
C ALA A 51 -3.12 -2.24 2.29
N ILE A 52 -2.07 -3.01 2.03
CA ILE A 52 -1.62 -3.29 0.67
C ILE A 52 -2.70 -4.04 -0.11
N GLY A 53 -3.33 -5.03 0.52
CA GLY A 53 -4.45 -5.74 -0.09
C GLY A 53 -5.60 -4.81 -0.44
N ASP A 54 -5.96 -3.91 0.48
CA ASP A 54 -7.01 -2.93 0.25
C ASP A 54 -6.65 -1.96 -0.89
N LEU A 55 -5.39 -1.55 -0.98
CA LEU A 55 -4.93 -0.69 -2.06
C LEU A 55 -4.98 -1.39 -3.41
N GLN A 56 -4.64 -2.67 -3.45
CA GLN A 56 -4.77 -3.46 -4.69
C GLN A 56 -6.22 -3.52 -5.16
N ASP A 57 -7.14 -3.79 -4.23
CA ASP A 57 -8.58 -3.82 -4.56
C ASP A 57 -9.05 -2.47 -5.06
N LEU A 58 -8.62 -1.40 -4.41
CA LEU A 58 -8.99 -0.06 -4.81
C LEU A 58 -8.48 0.27 -6.21
N LEU A 59 -7.23 -0.08 -6.51
CA LEU A 59 -6.67 0.14 -7.83
C LEU A 59 -7.47 -0.58 -8.91
N GLU A 60 -7.84 -1.83 -8.67
CA GLU A 60 -8.63 -2.60 -9.60
C GLU A 60 -9.98 -1.93 -9.86
N LYS A 61 -10.65 -1.52 -8.79
CA LYS A 61 -11.95 -0.85 -8.90
C LYS A 61 -11.85 0.46 -9.66
N LEU A 62 -10.80 1.24 -9.39
CA LEU A 62 -10.60 2.52 -10.06
C LEU A 62 -10.33 2.31 -11.56
N ARG A 63 -9.52 1.33 -11.91
CA ARG A 63 -9.23 1.02 -13.31
C ARG A 63 -10.49 0.61 -14.05
N ASN A 64 -11.38 -0.11 -13.40
CA ASN A 64 -12.64 -0.55 -14.02
C ASN A 64 -13.60 0.60 -14.30
N LEU A 65 -13.40 1.76 -13.68
CA LEU A 65 -14.20 2.94 -13.97
C LEU A 65 -13.75 3.66 -15.24
N LEU A 66 -12.54 3.43 -15.68
CA LEU A 66 -12.00 4.01 -16.89
C LEU A 66 -12.31 3.13 -18.09
#